data_a0f76de0797f87796e3f4cc0d3acb2df
#
_entry.id   a0f76de0797f87796e3f4cc0d3acb2df
#
_cell.length_a   1.000
_cell.length_b   1.000
_cell.length_c   1.000
_cell.angle_alpha   90.00
_cell.angle_beta   90.00
_cell.angle_gamma   90.00
#
_symmetry.space_group_name_H-M   'P 1'
#
loop_
_entity.id
_entity.type
_entity.pdbx_description
1 polymer ?
#
loop_
_entity_poly.entity_id
_entity_poly.type
_entity_poly.pdbx_seq_one_letter_code
_entity_poly.pdbx_strand_id
1 'polypeptide(L)'
;MTAFQILEMKHFMAKLLTEDCFDSFLLEKASVSCAVSYEIDGRVNPEFYQDDETPDAGYLFLPWKSIRPVLFQMIRGKHTPLSFKFVLHLMPQYVPGVMKGADPSLKPEQVQALVLTIKYDGSAICLTTGTAFSSFVPDKTLDAQWDKTMRQFLSRKEIACRE
;
A
#
# COMPACT_ATOMS: atom_id res chain seq x y z
N MET A 1 -3.60 -8.31 12.19
CA MET A 1 -3.19 -8.57 10.79
C MET A 1 -4.21 -9.47 10.12
N THR A 2 -4.74 -9.04 9.01
CA THR A 2 -5.76 -9.77 8.25
C THR A 2 -5.29 -9.94 6.81
N ALA A 3 -5.65 -11.06 6.20
CA ALA A 3 -5.36 -11.33 4.80
C ALA A 3 -6.67 -11.38 4.00
N PHE A 4 -6.66 -10.75 2.83
CA PHE A 4 -7.80 -10.70 1.92
C PHE A 4 -7.37 -11.31 0.58
N GLN A 5 -7.99 -12.42 0.21
CA GLN A 5 -7.77 -13.01 -1.11
C GLN A 5 -8.68 -12.33 -2.13
N ILE A 6 -8.11 -11.82 -3.20
CA ILE A 6 -8.86 -11.18 -4.28
C ILE A 6 -9.58 -12.24 -5.11
N LEU A 7 -10.87 -12.02 -5.41
CA LEU A 7 -11.68 -12.95 -6.17
C LEU A 7 -11.69 -12.65 -7.68
N GLU A 8 -11.56 -11.38 -8.05
CA GLU A 8 -11.59 -10.93 -9.44
C GLU A 8 -10.27 -10.20 -9.78
N MET A 9 -9.25 -10.96 -10.16
CA MET A 9 -7.90 -10.43 -10.34
C MET A 9 -7.81 -9.34 -11.42
N LYS A 10 -8.43 -9.54 -12.58
CA LYS A 10 -8.38 -8.54 -13.66
C LYS A 10 -8.99 -7.21 -13.24
N HIS A 11 -10.13 -7.28 -12.58
CA HIS A 11 -10.83 -6.09 -12.07
C HIS A 11 -9.99 -5.37 -11.03
N PHE A 12 -9.39 -6.13 -10.11
CA PHE A 12 -8.49 -5.58 -9.09
C PHE A 12 -7.27 -4.91 -9.70
N MET A 13 -6.63 -5.56 -10.69
CA MET A 13 -5.44 -4.99 -11.34
C MET A 13 -5.76 -3.68 -12.07
N ALA A 14 -6.92 -3.59 -12.69
CA ALA A 14 -7.36 -2.34 -13.31
C ALA A 14 -7.52 -1.23 -12.28
N LYS A 15 -8.18 -1.53 -11.16
CA LYS A 15 -8.35 -0.56 -10.06
C LYS A 15 -7.02 -0.14 -9.44
N LEU A 16 -6.09 -1.07 -9.29
CA LEU A 16 -4.79 -0.80 -8.69
C LEU A 16 -3.91 0.07 -9.59
N LEU A 17 -3.81 -0.27 -10.88
CA LEU A 17 -2.80 0.30 -11.78
C LEU A 17 -3.32 1.40 -12.70
N THR A 18 -4.61 1.40 -13.03
CA THR A 18 -5.18 2.34 -14.02
C THR A 18 -6.21 3.31 -13.44
N GLU A 19 -6.66 3.09 -12.22
CA GLU A 19 -7.64 3.95 -11.55
C GLU A 19 -7.03 4.56 -10.28
N ASP A 20 -7.76 5.47 -9.67
CA ASP A 20 -7.29 6.25 -8.52
C ASP A 20 -7.60 5.60 -7.15
N CYS A 21 -8.06 4.35 -7.15
CA CYS A 21 -8.55 3.69 -5.93
C CYS A 21 -7.54 3.67 -4.79
N PHE A 22 -6.25 3.53 -5.11
CA PHE A 22 -5.18 3.41 -4.11
C PHE A 22 -4.33 4.67 -4.01
N ASP A 23 -4.81 5.82 -4.49
CA ASP A 23 -4.04 7.07 -4.49
C ASP A 23 -3.89 7.71 -3.10
N SER A 24 -4.52 7.14 -2.06
CA SER A 24 -4.28 7.52 -0.67
C SER A 24 -3.05 6.83 -0.04
N PHE A 25 -2.31 6.08 -0.82
CA PHE A 25 -1.14 5.32 -0.35
C PHE A 25 0.17 5.84 -0.96
N LEU A 26 1.27 5.55 -0.24
CA LEU A 26 2.64 5.73 -0.67
C LEU A 26 3.25 4.36 -0.97
N LEU A 27 4.23 4.30 -1.86
CA LEU A 27 4.96 3.07 -2.14
C LEU A 27 6.25 3.02 -1.31
N GLU A 28 6.36 2.03 -0.42
CA GLU A 28 7.62 1.74 0.26
C GLU A 28 8.57 1.00 -0.67
N LYS A 29 8.10 -0.10 -1.24
CA LYS A 29 8.90 -0.90 -2.18
C LYS A 29 8.00 -1.74 -3.07
N ALA A 30 8.53 -2.09 -4.24
CA ALA A 30 7.88 -2.99 -5.19
C ALA A 30 8.88 -3.97 -5.75
N SER A 31 8.45 -5.21 -5.95
CA SER A 31 9.19 -6.20 -6.73
C SER A 31 8.25 -6.81 -7.76
N VAL A 32 8.75 -6.99 -8.98
CA VAL A 32 7.99 -7.59 -10.09
C VAL A 32 8.91 -8.57 -10.81
N SER A 33 8.48 -9.82 -10.93
CA SER A 33 9.21 -10.84 -11.64
C SER A 33 8.51 -11.16 -12.96
N CYS A 34 9.17 -10.81 -14.06
CA CYS A 34 8.75 -11.09 -15.44
C CYS A 34 9.85 -11.86 -16.14
N ALA A 35 10.15 -11.55 -17.41
CA ALA A 35 11.34 -12.09 -18.09
C ALA A 35 12.63 -11.71 -17.35
N VAL A 36 12.63 -10.53 -16.76
CA VAL A 36 13.63 -10.08 -15.78
C VAL A 36 12.92 -9.67 -14.51
N SER A 37 13.64 -9.59 -13.40
CA SER A 37 13.08 -9.14 -12.14
C SER A 37 13.44 -7.69 -11.87
N TYR A 38 12.46 -6.92 -11.42
CA TYR A 38 12.60 -5.50 -11.06
C TYR A 38 12.44 -5.35 -9.56
N GLU A 39 13.29 -4.52 -8.96
CA GLU A 39 13.10 -4.06 -7.59
C GLU A 39 13.10 -2.56 -7.56
N ILE A 40 12.11 -1.98 -6.88
CA ILE A 40 11.92 -0.54 -6.78
C ILE A 40 11.92 -0.17 -5.30
N ASP A 41 12.85 0.69 -4.91
CA ASP A 41 12.85 1.34 -3.60
C ASP A 41 12.04 2.63 -3.75
N GLY A 42 10.92 2.72 -3.03
CA GLY A 42 10.02 3.87 -3.11
C GLY A 42 10.45 5.05 -2.24
N ARG A 43 11.56 4.92 -1.52
CA ARG A 43 12.07 6.03 -0.70
C ARG A 43 12.47 7.20 -1.58
N VAL A 44 11.92 8.37 -1.29
CA VAL A 44 12.26 9.61 -2.03
C VAL A 44 13.71 9.98 -1.75
N ASN A 45 14.44 10.33 -2.83
CA ASN A 45 15.79 10.86 -2.77
C ASN A 45 15.71 12.40 -2.84
N PRO A 46 15.81 13.12 -1.69
CA PRO A 46 15.67 14.57 -1.72
C PRO A 46 16.72 15.26 -2.60
N GLU A 47 17.90 14.67 -2.73
CA GLU A 47 18.99 15.20 -3.52
C GLU A 47 18.73 15.19 -5.02
N PHE A 48 17.72 14.46 -5.49
CA PHE A 48 17.30 14.49 -6.88
C PHE A 48 16.61 15.80 -7.26
N TYR A 49 15.98 16.45 -6.27
CA TYR A 49 15.23 17.68 -6.48
C TYR A 49 16.15 18.88 -6.33
N GLN A 50 15.80 19.98 -7.02
CA GLN A 50 16.55 21.23 -6.89
C GLN A 50 16.23 21.89 -5.55
N ASP A 51 17.10 22.78 -5.08
CA ASP A 51 17.03 23.39 -3.75
C ASP A 51 15.68 24.07 -3.45
N ASP A 52 15.00 24.56 -4.50
CA ASP A 52 13.71 25.25 -4.39
C ASP A 52 12.50 24.34 -4.61
N GLU A 53 12.74 23.04 -4.84
CA GLU A 53 11.67 22.05 -5.07
C GLU A 53 11.39 21.26 -3.79
N THR A 54 10.09 21.06 -3.50
CA THR A 54 9.65 20.20 -2.41
C THR A 54 9.08 18.91 -3.00
N PRO A 55 9.75 17.76 -2.78
CA PRO A 55 9.21 16.50 -3.30
C PRO A 55 7.89 16.15 -2.60
N ASP A 56 6.82 16.03 -3.37
CA ASP A 56 5.50 15.50 -3.01
C ASP A 56 5.09 15.75 -1.53
N ALA A 57 4.90 17.01 -1.16
CA ALA A 57 4.45 17.42 0.19
C ALA A 57 5.34 16.89 1.33
N GLY A 58 6.61 16.56 1.06
CA GLY A 58 7.55 16.10 2.07
C GLY A 58 7.39 14.66 2.51
N TYR A 59 6.70 13.82 1.75
CA TYR A 59 6.59 12.39 2.05
C TYR A 59 7.94 11.69 1.99
N LEU A 60 8.14 10.71 2.87
CA LEU A 60 9.35 9.86 2.84
C LEU A 60 9.34 8.89 1.67
N PHE A 61 8.17 8.50 1.21
CA PHE A 61 7.99 7.54 0.13
C PHE A 61 7.17 8.15 -0.99
N LEU A 62 7.37 7.65 -2.21
CA LEU A 62 6.71 8.15 -3.40
C LEU A 62 5.20 7.83 -3.37
N PRO A 63 4.32 8.80 -3.69
CA PRO A 63 2.91 8.52 -3.83
C PRO A 63 2.63 7.42 -4.86
N TRP A 64 1.73 6.52 -4.54
CA TRP A 64 1.36 5.42 -5.43
C TRP A 64 0.94 5.91 -6.82
N LYS A 65 0.19 7.00 -6.89
CA LYS A 65 -0.28 7.55 -8.18
C LYS A 65 0.87 7.94 -9.11
N SER A 66 2.04 8.28 -8.57
CA SER A 66 3.20 8.67 -9.37
C SER A 66 3.91 7.47 -9.99
N ILE A 67 3.85 6.30 -9.34
CA ILE A 67 4.57 5.10 -9.78
C ILE A 67 3.66 4.09 -10.49
N ARG A 68 2.34 4.10 -10.24
CA ARG A 68 1.45 3.10 -10.83
C ARG A 68 1.49 3.04 -12.34
N PRO A 69 1.64 4.16 -13.10
CA PRO A 69 1.76 4.06 -14.55
C PRO A 69 3.03 3.32 -15.00
N VAL A 70 4.13 3.49 -14.27
CA VAL A 70 5.40 2.79 -14.55
C VAL A 70 5.22 1.29 -14.32
N LEU A 71 4.61 0.91 -13.18
CA LEU A 71 4.34 -0.50 -12.86
C LEU A 71 3.36 -1.11 -13.87
N PHE A 72 2.38 -0.35 -14.32
CA PHE A 72 1.47 -0.79 -15.37
C PHE A 72 2.22 -1.15 -16.65
N GLN A 73 3.19 -0.32 -17.06
CA GLN A 73 4.00 -0.58 -18.25
C GLN A 73 4.87 -1.84 -18.08
N MET A 74 5.36 -2.10 -16.87
CA MET A 74 6.16 -3.30 -16.58
C MET A 74 5.32 -4.58 -16.63
N ILE A 75 4.07 -4.50 -16.15
CA ILE A 75 3.21 -5.68 -15.94
C ILE A 75 2.37 -5.99 -17.17
N ARG A 76 1.94 -4.97 -17.92
CA ARG A 76 1.10 -5.17 -19.09
C ARG A 76 1.84 -5.94 -20.17
N GLY A 77 1.10 -6.66 -20.99
CA GLY A 77 1.66 -7.34 -22.13
C GLY A 77 1.05 -8.72 -22.32
N LYS A 78 1.64 -9.47 -23.24
CA LYS A 78 1.18 -10.78 -23.66
C LYS A 78 1.30 -11.82 -22.56
N HIS A 79 2.32 -11.68 -21.70
CA HIS A 79 2.63 -12.63 -20.65
C HIS A 79 2.34 -12.02 -19.27
N THR A 80 1.65 -12.78 -18.44
CA THR A 80 1.41 -12.44 -17.04
C THR A 80 2.73 -12.51 -16.27
N PRO A 81 3.00 -11.57 -15.35
CA PRO A 81 4.16 -11.70 -14.46
C PRO A 81 4.15 -13.03 -13.70
N LEU A 82 5.33 -13.52 -13.36
CA LEU A 82 5.47 -14.71 -12.50
C LEU A 82 5.00 -14.41 -11.09
N SER A 83 5.32 -13.22 -10.59
CA SER A 83 4.94 -12.78 -9.25
C SER A 83 5.17 -11.27 -9.12
N PHE A 84 4.52 -10.67 -8.13
CA PHE A 84 4.85 -9.31 -7.71
C PHE A 84 4.50 -9.12 -6.23
N LYS A 85 5.12 -8.10 -5.63
CA LYS A 85 4.84 -7.69 -4.27
C LYS A 85 4.98 -6.17 -4.17
N PHE A 86 3.93 -5.51 -3.67
CA PHE A 86 3.93 -4.06 -3.41
C PHE A 86 3.68 -3.85 -1.93
N VAL A 87 4.52 -3.05 -1.29
CA VAL A 87 4.34 -2.66 0.11
C VAL A 87 3.95 -1.20 0.13
N LEU A 88 2.71 -0.93 0.55
CA LEU A 88 2.13 0.40 0.56
C LEU A 88 1.94 0.88 2.00
N HIS A 89 2.10 2.19 2.20
CA HIS A 89 1.79 2.86 3.46
C HIS A 89 0.63 3.82 3.25
N LEU A 90 -0.32 3.84 4.18
CA LEU A 90 -1.35 4.87 4.17
C LEU A 90 -0.68 6.24 4.36
N MET A 91 -1.09 7.23 3.56
CA MET A 91 -0.55 8.58 3.70
C MET A 91 -0.76 9.11 5.13
N PRO A 92 0.24 9.82 5.69
CA PRO A 92 0.19 10.26 7.10
C PRO A 92 -1.05 11.05 7.49
N GLN A 93 -1.60 11.86 6.58
CA GLN A 93 -2.78 12.67 6.87
C GLN A 93 -4.04 11.85 7.12
N TYR A 94 -4.07 10.59 6.70
CA TYR A 94 -5.23 9.70 6.90
C TYR A 94 -5.09 8.81 8.13
N VAL A 95 -3.90 8.72 8.71
CA VAL A 95 -3.63 7.87 9.87
C VAL A 95 -4.46 8.26 11.10
N PRO A 96 -4.59 9.56 11.46
CA PRO A 96 -5.41 9.96 12.61
C PRO A 96 -6.86 9.50 12.53
N GLY A 97 -7.44 9.43 11.31
CA GLY A 97 -8.80 8.95 11.11
C GLY A 97 -8.97 7.48 11.50
N VAL A 98 -7.97 6.66 11.23
CA VAL A 98 -7.96 5.24 11.62
C VAL A 98 -7.78 5.13 13.14
N MET A 99 -6.91 5.95 13.72
CA MET A 99 -6.62 5.93 15.16
C MET A 99 -7.81 6.28 16.03
N LYS A 100 -8.83 6.99 15.52
CA LYS A 100 -10.01 7.39 16.28
C LYS A 100 -10.75 6.23 16.95
N GLY A 101 -10.68 5.03 16.36
CA GLY A 101 -11.29 3.84 16.92
C GLY A 101 -10.36 2.99 17.78
N ALA A 102 -9.11 3.39 17.90
CA ALA A 102 -8.11 2.68 18.70
C ALA A 102 -8.06 3.21 20.15
N ASP A 103 -7.19 2.63 20.96
CA ASP A 103 -6.98 3.07 22.35
C ASP A 103 -6.62 4.56 22.38
N PRO A 104 -7.38 5.40 23.16
CA PRO A 104 -7.09 6.83 23.26
C PRO A 104 -5.71 7.18 23.82
N SER A 105 -5.06 6.26 24.53
CA SER A 105 -3.72 6.46 25.07
C SER A 105 -2.63 6.36 23.99
N LEU A 106 -2.94 5.80 22.83
CA LEU A 106 -2.01 5.69 21.72
C LEU A 106 -1.79 7.06 21.07
N LYS A 107 -0.52 7.48 20.98
CA LYS A 107 -0.14 8.77 20.40
C LYS A 107 0.23 8.62 18.93
N PRO A 108 -0.06 9.63 18.08
CA PRO A 108 0.33 9.59 16.66
C PRO A 108 1.82 9.33 16.45
N GLU A 109 2.68 9.85 17.31
CA GLU A 109 4.14 9.68 17.20
C GLU A 109 4.58 8.24 17.38
N GLN A 110 3.76 7.41 18.01
CA GLN A 110 4.05 5.98 18.21
C GLN A 110 3.74 5.14 16.96
N VAL A 111 2.93 5.67 16.05
CA VAL A 111 2.55 4.95 14.82
C VAL A 111 3.51 5.34 13.70
N GLN A 112 4.35 4.41 13.29
CA GLN A 112 5.28 4.63 12.19
C GLN A 112 4.56 4.49 10.84
N ALA A 113 3.74 3.46 10.66
CA ALA A 113 3.02 3.23 9.41
C ALA A 113 1.83 2.30 9.59
N LEU A 114 0.80 2.53 8.78
CA LEU A 114 -0.26 1.56 8.52
C LEU A 114 0.03 0.98 7.13
N VAL A 115 0.29 -0.33 7.09
CA VAL A 115 0.88 -1.00 5.93
C VAL A 115 -0.15 -1.89 5.24
N LEU A 116 -0.14 -1.87 3.92
CA LEU A 116 -0.88 -2.80 3.08
C LEU A 116 0.10 -3.46 2.13
N THR A 117 0.24 -4.78 2.23
CA THR A 117 1.08 -5.57 1.32
C THR A 117 0.19 -6.25 0.30
N ILE A 118 0.47 -6.04 -0.98
CA ILE A 118 -0.24 -6.66 -2.10
C ILE A 118 0.72 -7.65 -2.76
N LYS A 119 0.36 -8.93 -2.74
CA LYS A 119 1.22 -9.99 -3.24
C LYS A 119 0.50 -10.88 -4.24
N TYR A 120 1.14 -11.10 -5.39
CA TYR A 120 0.72 -12.08 -6.38
C TYR A 120 1.79 -13.19 -6.43
N ASP A 121 1.37 -14.43 -6.25
CA ASP A 121 2.26 -15.58 -6.17
C ASP A 121 2.29 -16.42 -7.45
N GLY A 122 1.66 -15.94 -8.52
CA GLY A 122 1.51 -16.68 -9.78
C GLY A 122 0.12 -17.32 -9.93
N SER A 123 -0.65 -17.43 -8.85
CA SER A 123 -1.99 -18.03 -8.88
C SER A 123 -3.07 -17.13 -8.27
N ALA A 124 -2.75 -16.41 -7.20
CA ALA A 124 -3.73 -15.59 -6.47
C ALA A 124 -3.10 -14.30 -6.01
N ILE A 125 -3.94 -13.27 -5.85
CA ILE A 125 -3.56 -11.99 -5.25
C ILE A 125 -4.09 -11.96 -3.82
N CYS A 126 -3.21 -11.65 -2.87
CA CYS A 126 -3.54 -11.53 -1.47
C CYS A 126 -3.09 -10.16 -0.94
N LEU A 127 -3.98 -9.49 -0.23
CA LEU A 127 -3.68 -8.24 0.48
C LEU A 127 -3.54 -8.57 1.96
N THR A 128 -2.48 -8.05 2.60
CA THR A 128 -2.25 -8.27 4.03
C THR A 128 -2.09 -6.92 4.72
N THR A 129 -2.82 -6.70 5.79
CA THR A 129 -2.67 -5.51 6.64
C THR A 129 -1.55 -5.68 7.64
N GLY A 130 -0.95 -4.58 8.04
CA GLY A 130 0.04 -4.58 9.10
C GLY A 130 0.17 -3.20 9.72
N THR A 131 0.68 -3.14 10.93
CA THR A 131 0.98 -1.90 11.63
C THR A 131 2.44 -1.90 12.01
N ALA A 132 3.08 -0.73 11.91
CA ALA A 132 4.44 -0.53 12.36
C ALA A 132 4.46 0.59 13.40
N PHE A 133 5.13 0.35 14.52
CA PHE A 133 5.25 1.30 15.62
C PHE A 133 6.70 1.74 15.79
N SER A 134 6.90 2.98 16.21
CA SER A 134 8.23 3.52 16.50
C SER A 134 8.79 3.01 17.83
N SER A 135 7.92 2.46 18.69
CA SER A 135 8.28 1.86 19.97
C SER A 135 7.35 0.66 20.23
N PHE A 136 7.68 -0.17 21.21
CA PHE A 136 6.83 -1.31 21.54
C PHE A 136 5.46 -0.87 22.06
N VAL A 137 4.41 -1.35 21.42
CA VAL A 137 3.01 -1.09 21.78
C VAL A 137 2.30 -2.43 21.92
N PRO A 138 1.98 -2.88 23.15
CA PRO A 138 1.33 -4.17 23.35
C PRO A 138 -0.14 -4.19 22.97
N ASP A 139 -0.79 -3.02 22.90
CA ASP A 139 -2.20 -2.89 22.54
C ASP A 139 -2.43 -3.23 21.06
N LYS A 140 -3.52 -3.96 20.78
CA LYS A 140 -3.89 -4.42 19.43
C LYS A 140 -5.09 -3.69 18.84
N THR A 141 -5.57 -2.64 19.49
CA THR A 141 -6.76 -1.92 19.01
C THR A 141 -6.53 -1.25 17.66
N LEU A 142 -5.32 -0.72 17.41
CA LEU A 142 -5.01 -0.12 16.12
C LEU A 142 -4.97 -1.16 15.00
N ASP A 143 -4.41 -2.35 15.27
CA ASP A 143 -4.42 -3.45 14.30
C ASP A 143 -5.86 -3.76 13.89
N ALA A 144 -6.76 -3.90 14.86
CA ALA A 144 -8.17 -4.18 14.61
C ALA A 144 -8.86 -3.05 13.83
N GLN A 145 -8.53 -1.80 14.14
CA GLN A 145 -9.10 -0.64 13.43
C GLN A 145 -8.57 -0.55 12.00
N TRP A 146 -7.31 -0.87 11.78
CA TRP A 146 -6.74 -0.90 10.43
C TRP A 146 -7.40 -2.00 9.60
N ASP A 147 -7.56 -3.19 10.17
CA ASP A 147 -8.25 -4.30 9.50
C ASP A 147 -9.68 -3.90 9.12
N LYS A 148 -10.41 -3.29 10.03
CA LYS A 148 -11.78 -2.79 9.78
C LYS A 148 -11.80 -1.74 8.69
N THR A 149 -10.85 -0.80 8.73
CA THR A 149 -10.73 0.26 7.72
C THR A 149 -10.51 -0.34 6.34
N MET A 150 -9.66 -1.35 6.24
CA MET A 150 -9.39 -2.00 4.95
C MET A 150 -10.59 -2.80 4.45
N ARG A 151 -11.35 -3.48 5.32
CA ARG A 151 -12.60 -4.12 4.90
C ARG A 151 -13.56 -3.11 4.30
N GLN A 152 -13.74 -1.99 4.96
CA GLN A 152 -14.63 -0.91 4.48
C GLN A 152 -14.12 -0.30 3.18
N PHE A 153 -12.80 -0.10 3.08
CA PHE A 153 -12.16 0.44 1.88
C PHE A 153 -12.42 -0.48 0.67
N LEU A 154 -12.14 -1.77 0.81
CA LEU A 154 -12.32 -2.74 -0.27
C LEU A 154 -13.79 -2.82 -0.71
N SER A 155 -14.70 -2.79 0.26
CA SER A 155 -16.14 -2.77 -0.02
C SER A 155 -16.56 -1.50 -0.79
N ARG A 156 -16.12 -0.33 -0.34
CA ARG A 156 -16.45 0.93 -1.01
C ARG A 156 -15.88 1.01 -2.42
N LYS A 157 -14.72 0.43 -2.65
CA LYS A 157 -14.08 0.41 -3.97
C LYS A 157 -14.59 -0.75 -4.84
N GLU A 158 -15.57 -1.49 -4.35
CA GLU A 158 -16.18 -2.61 -5.07
C GLU A 158 -15.14 -3.67 -5.49
N ILE A 159 -14.22 -3.96 -4.58
CA ILE A 159 -13.20 -4.99 -4.77
C ILE A 159 -13.67 -6.27 -4.07
N ALA A 160 -14.02 -7.28 -4.85
CA ALA A 160 -14.47 -8.58 -4.33
C ALA A 160 -13.29 -9.34 -3.73
N CYS A 161 -13.43 -9.73 -2.46
CA CYS A 161 -12.39 -10.46 -1.74
C CYS A 161 -13.02 -11.35 -0.66
N ARG A 162 -12.21 -12.24 -0.11
CA ARG A 162 -12.58 -13.05 1.06
C ARG A 162 -11.40 -13.07 2.04
N GLU A 163 -11.74 -13.07 3.32
CA GLU A 163 -10.74 -13.25 4.39
C GLU A 163 -10.36 -14.71 4.57
#